data_ddc2999cea209394abd2df8652f64715
#
_entry.id   ddc2999cea209394abd2df8652f64715
#
_cell.length_a   1.000
_cell.length_b   1.000
_cell.length_c   1.000
_cell.angle_alpha   90.00
_cell.angle_beta   90.00
_cell.angle_gamma   90.00
#
_symmetry.space_group_name_H-M   'P 1'
#
loop_
_entity.id
_entity.type
_entity.pdbx_description
1 polymer ?
#
loop_
_entity_poly.entity_id
_entity_poly.type
_entity_poly.pdbx_seq_one_letter_code
_entity_poly.pdbx_strand_id
1 'polypeptide(L)'
;MKRSGTISTYQLCLVAMAVAVNIAGGQIALLLRLPVYLDSIGTILVGAVLGPWMGMIPNLLSGIFMGMTVDVYSLYFAPVGMVTGLMSGLLMGRRTLKGPGLFLTALGVAIPGTLVSSLINAVLFGGVTSSGSAVLVQFLARTPLGLTGSIFAVQILTDYADRCISIFAVSALAPLAAGQLRGRVMGK
;
A
#
# COMPACT_ATOMS: atom_id res chain seq x y z
N MET A 1 -7.92 26.07 -21.67
CA MET A 1 -9.07 25.15 -21.70
C MET A 1 -8.80 23.99 -20.74
N LYS A 2 -9.53 23.92 -19.60
CA LYS A 2 -9.53 22.77 -18.68
C LYS A 2 -10.16 21.59 -19.43
N ARG A 3 -9.37 20.59 -19.82
CA ARG A 3 -9.93 19.31 -20.28
C ARG A 3 -10.75 18.72 -19.12
N SER A 4 -12.04 18.59 -19.33
CA SER A 4 -12.96 17.88 -18.45
C SER A 4 -12.40 16.48 -18.16
N GLY A 5 -12.35 16.15 -16.87
CA GLY A 5 -11.66 14.96 -16.34
C GLY A 5 -12.36 13.65 -16.63
N THR A 6 -12.37 13.21 -17.87
CA THR A 6 -12.73 11.84 -18.22
C THR A 6 -11.52 10.95 -17.99
N ILE A 7 -11.68 9.96 -17.10
CA ILE A 7 -10.69 8.91 -16.86
C ILE A 7 -10.50 8.15 -18.19
N SER A 8 -9.24 8.03 -18.66
CA SER A 8 -8.96 7.30 -19.88
C SER A 8 -9.12 5.79 -19.67
N THR A 9 -9.45 5.05 -20.71
CA THR A 9 -9.53 3.57 -20.67
C THR A 9 -8.23 2.94 -20.15
N TYR A 10 -7.07 3.52 -20.51
CA TYR A 10 -5.78 3.05 -19.99
C TYR A 10 -5.65 3.24 -18.48
N GLN A 11 -6.06 4.40 -17.95
CA GLN A 11 -6.05 4.65 -16.50
C GLN A 11 -6.96 3.65 -15.78
N LEU A 12 -8.13 3.38 -16.32
CA LEU A 12 -9.06 2.41 -15.77
C LEU A 12 -8.46 1.00 -15.76
N CYS A 13 -7.85 0.56 -16.87
CA CYS A 13 -7.17 -0.74 -16.97
C CYS A 13 -6.00 -0.84 -15.97
N LEU A 14 -5.21 0.23 -15.81
CA LEU A 14 -4.09 0.24 -14.86
C LEU A 14 -4.58 0.12 -13.41
N VAL A 15 -5.66 0.82 -13.06
CA VAL A 15 -6.29 0.72 -11.73
C VAL A 15 -6.84 -0.69 -11.51
N ALA A 16 -7.54 -1.27 -12.48
CA ALA A 16 -8.08 -2.63 -12.39
C ALA A 16 -6.99 -3.69 -12.20
N MET A 17 -5.90 -3.59 -12.96
CA MET A 17 -4.71 -4.44 -12.76
C MET A 17 -4.10 -4.26 -11.38
N ALA A 18 -4.00 -3.04 -10.90
CA ALA A 18 -3.46 -2.73 -9.60
C ALA A 18 -4.31 -3.34 -8.46
N VAL A 19 -5.64 -3.30 -8.57
CA VAL A 19 -6.56 -3.98 -7.66
C VAL A 19 -6.30 -5.49 -7.65
N ALA A 20 -6.19 -6.11 -8.83
CA ALA A 20 -5.92 -7.55 -8.93
C ALA A 20 -4.58 -7.94 -8.31
N VAL A 21 -3.52 -7.15 -8.53
CA VAL A 21 -2.19 -7.36 -7.91
C VAL A 21 -2.27 -7.25 -6.39
N ASN A 22 -2.99 -6.24 -5.87
CA ASN A 22 -3.17 -6.08 -4.43
C ASN A 22 -3.91 -7.26 -3.81
N ILE A 23 -5.00 -7.73 -4.44
CA ILE A 23 -5.76 -8.89 -3.97
C ILE A 23 -4.87 -10.14 -3.96
N ALA A 24 -4.15 -10.40 -5.04
CA ALA A 24 -3.26 -11.55 -5.14
C ALA A 24 -2.14 -11.51 -4.08
N GLY A 25 -1.49 -10.35 -3.93
CA GLY A 25 -0.44 -10.14 -2.92
C GLY A 25 -0.96 -10.32 -1.50
N GLY A 26 -2.10 -9.71 -1.18
CA GLY A 26 -2.75 -9.84 0.12
C GLY A 26 -3.15 -11.29 0.44
N GLN A 27 -3.71 -12.02 -0.51
CA GLN A 27 -4.04 -13.44 -0.32
C GLN A 27 -2.79 -14.30 -0.09
N ILE A 28 -1.72 -14.09 -0.85
CA ILE A 28 -0.45 -14.81 -0.64
C ILE A 28 0.09 -14.53 0.78
N ALA A 29 0.09 -13.26 1.20
CA ALA A 29 0.55 -12.88 2.52
C ALA A 29 -0.28 -13.53 3.64
N LEU A 30 -1.61 -13.56 3.51
CA LEU A 30 -2.51 -14.21 4.46
C LEU A 30 -2.32 -15.72 4.52
N LEU A 31 -2.28 -16.40 3.37
CA LEU A 31 -2.11 -17.85 3.28
C LEU A 31 -0.78 -18.30 3.91
N LEU A 32 0.28 -17.55 3.68
CA LEU A 32 1.62 -17.85 4.21
C LEU A 32 1.84 -17.27 5.61
N ARG A 33 0.87 -16.56 6.17
CA ARG A 33 0.96 -15.84 7.45
C ARG A 33 2.21 -14.97 7.55
N LEU A 34 2.50 -14.25 6.47
CA LEU A 34 3.66 -13.37 6.43
C LEU A 34 3.47 -12.17 7.39
N PRO A 35 4.54 -11.65 7.97
CA PRO A 35 4.50 -10.41 8.75
C PRO A 35 4.52 -9.16 7.85
N VAL A 36 4.24 -9.30 6.55
CA VAL A 36 4.11 -8.25 5.55
C VAL A 36 2.80 -8.45 4.79
N TYR A 37 2.25 -7.38 4.20
CA TYR A 37 0.89 -7.42 3.64
C TYR A 37 0.86 -7.66 2.14
N LEU A 38 1.84 -7.15 1.38
CA LEU A 38 2.00 -7.24 -0.08
C LEU A 38 0.77 -6.77 -0.89
N ASP A 39 -0.17 -6.11 -0.25
CA ASP A 39 -1.45 -5.64 -0.80
C ASP A 39 -1.41 -4.20 -1.33
N SER A 40 -0.23 -3.59 -1.40
CA SER A 40 -0.05 -2.19 -1.74
C SER A 40 0.83 -1.93 -2.96
N ILE A 41 1.36 -2.97 -3.60
CA ILE A 41 2.21 -2.85 -4.79
C ILE A 41 1.48 -2.11 -5.92
N GLY A 42 0.25 -2.53 -6.24
CA GLY A 42 -0.57 -1.87 -7.25
C GLY A 42 -0.96 -0.45 -6.86
N THR A 43 -1.26 -0.21 -5.58
CA THR A 43 -1.57 1.10 -5.01
C THR A 43 -0.42 2.08 -5.21
N ILE A 44 0.80 1.68 -4.85
CA ILE A 44 2.00 2.50 -5.00
C ILE A 44 2.30 2.75 -6.49
N LEU A 45 2.12 1.73 -7.35
CA LEU A 45 2.30 1.87 -8.80
C LEU A 45 1.35 2.92 -9.39
N VAL A 46 0.06 2.84 -9.08
CA VAL A 46 -0.94 3.80 -9.56
C VAL A 46 -0.64 5.19 -9.01
N GLY A 47 -0.30 5.33 -7.74
CA GLY A 47 0.12 6.58 -7.11
C GLY A 47 1.31 7.20 -7.85
N ALA A 48 2.35 6.44 -8.11
CA ALA A 48 3.56 6.90 -8.81
C ALA A 48 3.29 7.34 -10.27
N VAL A 49 2.40 6.64 -10.99
CA VAL A 49 2.16 6.85 -12.43
C VAL A 49 1.03 7.85 -12.69
N LEU A 50 -0.08 7.74 -11.97
CA LEU A 50 -1.30 8.53 -12.20
C LEU A 50 -1.49 9.66 -11.18
N GLY A 51 -0.70 9.67 -10.10
CA GLY A 51 -0.74 10.70 -9.07
C GLY A 51 -1.54 10.29 -7.82
N PRO A 52 -1.52 11.17 -6.78
CA PRO A 52 -1.94 10.82 -5.43
C PRO A 52 -3.43 10.42 -5.32
N TRP A 53 -4.32 11.15 -5.98
CA TRP A 53 -5.76 10.86 -5.91
C TRP A 53 -6.14 9.53 -6.53
N MET A 54 -5.58 9.21 -7.70
CA MET A 54 -5.79 7.92 -8.36
C MET A 54 -5.12 6.78 -7.59
N GLY A 55 -4.02 7.05 -6.89
CA GLY A 55 -3.32 6.08 -6.06
C GLY A 55 -4.13 5.55 -4.88
N MET A 56 -5.12 6.30 -4.39
CA MET A 56 -5.99 5.85 -3.29
C MET A 56 -6.98 4.74 -3.70
N ILE A 57 -7.35 4.70 -4.98
CA ILE A 57 -8.45 3.85 -5.48
C ILE A 57 -8.14 2.34 -5.39
N PRO A 58 -6.95 1.85 -5.81
CA PRO A 58 -6.70 0.41 -5.83
C PRO A 58 -6.86 -0.25 -4.47
N ASN A 59 -6.29 0.34 -3.41
CA ASN A 59 -6.37 -0.27 -2.08
C ASN A 59 -7.77 -0.13 -1.46
N LEU A 60 -8.47 0.96 -1.74
CA LEU A 60 -9.88 1.08 -1.33
C LEU A 60 -10.71 -0.06 -1.93
N LEU A 61 -10.60 -0.30 -3.23
CA LEU A 61 -11.37 -1.34 -3.91
C LEU A 61 -10.93 -2.75 -3.50
N SER A 62 -9.62 -3.02 -3.42
CA SER A 62 -9.13 -4.33 -2.97
C SER A 62 -9.45 -4.59 -1.50
N GLY A 63 -9.38 -3.58 -0.64
CA GLY A 63 -9.74 -3.67 0.77
C GLY A 63 -11.24 -3.98 0.97
N ILE A 64 -12.12 -3.33 0.22
CA ILE A 64 -13.56 -3.64 0.23
C ILE A 64 -13.78 -5.09 -0.26
N PHE A 65 -13.19 -5.46 -1.41
CA PHE A 65 -13.36 -6.81 -1.96
C PHE A 65 -12.87 -7.89 -1.00
N MET A 66 -11.64 -7.75 -0.50
CA MET A 66 -11.05 -8.70 0.47
C MET A 66 -11.84 -8.74 1.77
N GLY A 67 -12.27 -7.57 2.27
CA GLY A 67 -13.04 -7.45 3.49
C GLY A 67 -14.41 -8.12 3.43
N MET A 68 -15.02 -8.14 2.25
CA MET A 68 -16.32 -8.80 2.04
C MET A 68 -16.21 -10.29 1.72
N THR A 69 -15.05 -10.79 1.28
CA THR A 69 -14.92 -12.15 0.74
C THR A 69 -13.99 -13.06 1.53
N VAL A 70 -12.89 -12.52 2.05
CA VAL A 70 -11.79 -13.35 2.61
C VAL A 70 -11.46 -12.96 4.04
N ASP A 71 -11.26 -11.67 4.31
CA ASP A 71 -10.70 -11.20 5.57
C ASP A 71 -11.25 -9.82 5.95
N VAL A 72 -12.16 -9.80 6.91
CA VAL A 72 -12.84 -8.57 7.37
C VAL A 72 -11.88 -7.46 7.82
N TYR A 73 -10.70 -7.83 8.32
CA TYR A 73 -9.68 -6.84 8.73
C TYR A 73 -9.25 -5.96 7.55
N SER A 74 -9.17 -6.50 6.32
CA SER A 74 -8.82 -5.75 5.12
C SER A 74 -9.74 -4.55 4.87
N LEU A 75 -11.02 -4.64 5.23
CA LEU A 75 -11.96 -3.52 5.12
C LEU A 75 -11.60 -2.38 6.09
N TYR A 76 -11.31 -2.73 7.34
CA TYR A 76 -10.96 -1.73 8.37
C TYR A 76 -9.60 -1.09 8.10
N PHE A 77 -8.67 -1.80 7.47
CA PHE A 77 -7.36 -1.28 7.09
C PHE A 77 -7.33 -0.59 5.71
N ALA A 78 -8.44 -0.55 4.96
CA ALA A 78 -8.52 0.19 3.68
C ALA A 78 -8.05 1.66 3.77
N PRO A 79 -8.32 2.43 4.84
CA PRO A 79 -7.79 3.79 4.99
C PRO A 79 -6.25 3.85 5.00
N VAL A 80 -5.57 2.84 5.53
CA VAL A 80 -4.10 2.75 5.52
C VAL A 80 -3.57 2.71 4.09
N GLY A 81 -4.18 1.87 3.26
CA GLY A 81 -3.84 1.79 1.85
C GLY A 81 -4.16 3.04 1.05
N MET A 82 -5.24 3.75 1.38
CA MET A 82 -5.54 5.05 0.79
C MET A 82 -4.45 6.07 1.10
N VAL A 83 -4.02 6.16 2.36
CA VAL A 83 -2.89 7.03 2.78
C VAL A 83 -1.60 6.61 2.07
N THR A 84 -1.33 5.32 1.95
CA THR A 84 -0.18 4.79 1.20
C THR A 84 -0.21 5.24 -0.27
N GLY A 85 -1.36 5.14 -0.93
CA GLY A 85 -1.54 5.59 -2.32
C GLY A 85 -1.36 7.09 -2.49
N LEU A 86 -1.92 7.87 -1.58
CA LEU A 86 -1.75 9.33 -1.54
C LEU A 86 -0.27 9.71 -1.41
N MET A 87 0.41 9.17 -0.40
CA MET A 87 1.82 9.48 -0.10
C MET A 87 2.75 9.00 -1.20
N SER A 88 2.52 7.83 -1.79
CA SER A 88 3.31 7.35 -2.94
C SER A 88 3.19 8.29 -4.14
N GLY A 89 1.99 8.79 -4.44
CA GLY A 89 1.77 9.75 -5.51
C GLY A 89 2.43 11.11 -5.26
N LEU A 90 2.47 11.56 -4.00
CA LEU A 90 3.12 12.81 -3.62
C LEU A 90 4.66 12.70 -3.67
N LEU A 91 5.22 11.61 -3.17
CA LEU A 91 6.66 11.45 -3.01
C LEU A 91 7.35 10.89 -4.26
N MET A 92 6.71 9.94 -4.95
CA MET A 92 7.28 9.32 -6.15
C MET A 92 6.99 10.15 -7.41
N GLY A 93 5.77 10.61 -7.60
CA GLY A 93 5.28 11.57 -8.61
C GLY A 93 6.00 11.57 -9.96
N ARG A 94 5.98 10.50 -10.74
CA ARG A 94 6.67 10.35 -12.04
C ARG A 94 8.21 10.44 -11.99
N ARG A 95 8.81 10.44 -10.80
CA ARG A 95 10.26 10.42 -10.64
C ARG A 95 10.76 8.98 -10.64
N THR A 96 11.82 8.72 -11.38
CA THR A 96 12.53 7.44 -11.27
C THR A 96 13.43 7.52 -10.04
N LEU A 97 13.01 6.89 -8.96
CA LEU A 97 13.79 6.80 -7.74
C LEU A 97 14.87 5.72 -7.91
N LYS A 98 16.09 6.00 -7.46
CA LYS A 98 17.22 5.07 -7.52
C LYS A 98 18.05 5.17 -6.23
N GLY A 99 18.69 4.04 -5.89
CA GLY A 99 19.62 3.99 -4.76
C GLY A 99 18.95 4.32 -3.41
N PRO A 100 19.62 5.08 -2.53
CA PRO A 100 19.14 5.35 -1.17
C PRO A 100 17.83 6.14 -1.14
N GLY A 101 17.46 6.84 -2.21
CA GLY A 101 16.20 7.55 -2.33
C GLY A 101 14.97 6.64 -2.22
N LEU A 102 15.09 5.35 -2.59
CA LEU A 102 14.00 4.36 -2.43
C LEU A 102 13.68 4.12 -0.96
N PHE A 103 14.69 3.97 -0.11
CA PHE A 103 14.52 3.74 1.33
C PHE A 103 13.91 4.96 2.03
N LEU A 104 14.35 6.18 1.66
CA LEU A 104 13.78 7.42 2.21
C LEU A 104 12.32 7.58 1.77
N THR A 105 12.00 7.25 0.53
CA THR A 105 10.62 7.27 0.04
C THR A 105 9.77 6.23 0.76
N ALA A 106 10.29 5.03 0.96
CA ALA A 106 9.61 3.99 1.73
C ALA A 106 9.28 4.45 3.16
N LEU A 107 10.23 5.12 3.81
CA LEU A 107 10.01 5.71 5.13
C LEU A 107 8.92 6.79 5.11
N GLY A 108 8.97 7.70 4.14
CA GLY A 108 7.99 8.77 3.98
C GLY A 108 6.57 8.26 3.68
N VAL A 109 6.44 7.13 2.98
CA VAL A 109 5.15 6.46 2.74
C VAL A 109 4.72 5.64 3.96
N ALA A 110 5.66 4.98 4.65
CA ALA A 110 5.37 4.13 5.81
C ALA A 110 4.85 4.93 7.00
N ILE A 111 5.51 6.03 7.40
CA ILE A 111 5.19 6.77 8.63
C ILE A 111 3.70 7.13 8.74
N PRO A 112 3.06 7.81 7.76
CA PRO A 112 1.64 8.14 7.87
C PRO A 112 0.75 6.90 7.85
N GLY A 113 1.11 5.89 7.04
CA GLY A 113 0.40 4.61 7.00
C GLY A 113 0.45 3.88 8.35
N THR A 114 1.64 3.78 8.95
CA THR A 114 1.85 3.14 10.25
C THR A 114 1.09 3.85 11.38
N LEU A 115 1.01 5.17 11.36
CA LEU A 115 0.21 5.90 12.36
C LEU A 115 -1.26 5.50 12.27
N VAL A 116 -1.83 5.45 11.07
CA VAL A 116 -3.22 5.05 10.86
C VAL A 116 -3.43 3.57 11.20
N SER A 117 -2.54 2.69 10.74
CA SER A 117 -2.65 1.25 10.99
C SER A 117 -2.53 0.90 12.47
N SER A 118 -1.58 1.52 13.18
CA SER A 118 -1.39 1.32 14.61
C SER A 118 -2.58 1.81 15.43
N LEU A 119 -3.16 2.95 15.03
CA LEU A 119 -4.35 3.48 15.68
C LEU A 119 -5.55 2.55 15.50
N ILE A 120 -5.81 2.09 14.27
CA ILE A 120 -6.88 1.13 13.98
C ILE A 120 -6.66 -0.17 14.78
N ASN A 121 -5.43 -0.70 14.75
CA ASN A 121 -5.10 -1.93 15.45
C ASN A 121 -5.26 -1.80 16.98
N ALA A 122 -4.77 -0.70 17.57
CA ALA A 122 -4.86 -0.48 19.00
C ALA A 122 -6.30 -0.27 19.48
N VAL A 123 -7.09 0.53 18.74
CA VAL A 123 -8.45 0.92 19.16
C VAL A 123 -9.49 -0.16 18.87
N LEU A 124 -9.40 -0.81 17.70
CA LEU A 124 -10.43 -1.75 17.27
C LEU A 124 -10.09 -3.21 17.55
N PHE A 125 -8.80 -3.58 17.51
CA PHE A 125 -8.41 -4.99 17.48
C PHE A 125 -7.48 -5.44 18.61
N GLY A 126 -7.00 -4.53 19.45
CA GLY A 126 -6.14 -4.88 20.58
C GLY A 126 -4.91 -5.73 20.21
N GLY A 127 -4.34 -5.50 19.03
CA GLY A 127 -3.17 -6.21 18.54
C GLY A 127 -3.45 -7.57 17.90
N VAL A 128 -4.72 -7.96 17.75
CA VAL A 128 -5.10 -9.23 17.14
C VAL A 128 -5.68 -8.98 15.75
N THR A 129 -4.97 -9.43 14.72
CA THR A 129 -5.39 -9.33 13.32
C THR A 129 -5.11 -10.64 12.58
N SER A 130 -5.56 -10.76 11.34
CA SER A 130 -5.28 -11.91 10.46
C SER A 130 -3.81 -12.00 10.01
N SER A 131 -3.05 -10.93 10.13
CA SER A 131 -1.64 -10.88 9.72
C SER A 131 -0.73 -11.70 10.63
N GLY A 132 0.33 -12.27 10.07
CA GLY A 132 1.40 -12.92 10.83
C GLY A 132 2.09 -12.00 11.84
N SER A 133 2.03 -10.69 11.65
CA SER A 133 2.55 -9.70 12.60
C SER A 133 1.82 -9.70 13.95
N ALA A 134 0.57 -10.16 14.00
CA ALA A 134 -0.20 -10.26 15.25
C ALA A 134 0.49 -11.17 16.29
N VAL A 135 1.15 -12.23 15.84
CA VAL A 135 1.92 -13.14 16.73
C VAL A 135 3.08 -12.38 17.38
N LEU A 136 3.79 -11.55 16.63
CA LEU A 136 4.88 -10.73 17.15
C LEU A 136 4.38 -9.71 18.18
N VAL A 137 3.24 -9.07 17.90
CA VAL A 137 2.59 -8.13 18.84
C VAL A 137 2.25 -8.84 20.16
N GLN A 138 1.59 -10.00 20.10
CA GLN A 138 1.21 -10.75 21.29
C GLN A 138 2.41 -11.23 22.11
N PHE A 139 3.51 -11.58 21.44
CA PHE A 139 4.76 -11.94 22.12
C PHE A 139 5.39 -10.74 22.83
N LEU A 140 5.54 -9.61 22.12
CA LEU A 140 6.12 -8.39 22.68
C LEU A 140 5.24 -7.75 23.76
N ALA A 141 3.92 -7.91 23.71
CA ALA A 141 3.00 -7.39 24.70
C ALA A 141 3.23 -7.94 26.12
N ARG A 142 3.93 -9.07 26.25
CA ARG A 142 4.35 -9.67 27.51
C ARG A 142 5.62 -9.03 28.11
N THR A 143 6.24 -8.11 27.38
CA THR A 143 7.40 -7.35 27.84
C THR A 143 6.98 -6.02 28.48
N PRO A 144 7.91 -5.27 29.11
CA PRO A 144 7.61 -3.95 29.70
C PRO A 144 7.06 -2.90 28.71
N LEU A 145 7.12 -3.14 27.40
CA LEU A 145 6.55 -2.29 26.36
C LEU A 145 5.01 -2.20 26.44
N GLY A 146 4.37 -3.23 27.02
CA GLY A 146 2.92 -3.33 27.03
C GLY A 146 2.30 -3.53 25.63
N LEU A 147 0.98 -3.64 25.58
CA LEU A 147 0.28 -3.94 24.34
C LEU A 147 0.41 -2.82 23.28
N THR A 148 0.15 -1.58 23.68
CA THR A 148 0.18 -0.44 22.73
C THR A 148 1.59 -0.21 22.18
N GLY A 149 2.61 -0.23 23.03
CA GLY A 149 4.01 -0.09 22.58
C GLY A 149 4.42 -1.20 21.62
N SER A 150 3.97 -2.44 21.88
CA SER A 150 4.25 -3.59 21.01
C SER A 150 3.58 -3.46 19.64
N ILE A 151 2.32 -2.97 19.60
CA ILE A 151 1.62 -2.71 18.35
C ILE A 151 2.41 -1.72 17.51
N PHE A 152 2.77 -0.56 18.06
CA PHE A 152 3.52 0.47 17.32
C PHE A 152 4.89 -0.04 16.86
N ALA A 153 5.64 -0.73 17.72
CA ALA A 153 6.97 -1.23 17.39
C ALA A 153 6.93 -2.26 16.24
N VAL A 154 5.98 -3.20 16.29
CA VAL A 154 5.83 -4.21 15.24
C VAL A 154 5.31 -3.60 13.94
N GLN A 155 4.31 -2.71 14.01
CA GLN A 155 3.77 -2.06 12.81
C GLN A 155 4.81 -1.20 12.08
N ILE A 156 5.62 -0.40 12.80
CA ILE A 156 6.69 0.38 12.17
C ILE A 156 7.63 -0.53 11.37
N LEU A 157 8.04 -1.64 11.95
CA LEU A 157 8.99 -2.55 11.33
C LEU A 157 8.38 -3.26 10.12
N THR A 158 7.18 -3.82 10.28
CA THR A 158 6.50 -4.60 9.24
C THR A 158 6.00 -3.72 8.09
N ASP A 159 5.41 -2.56 8.40
CA ASP A 159 4.97 -1.61 7.39
C ASP A 159 6.15 -1.05 6.58
N TYR A 160 7.25 -0.70 7.26
CA TYR A 160 8.44 -0.22 6.56
C TYR A 160 9.02 -1.30 5.63
N ALA A 161 9.13 -2.55 6.09
CA ALA A 161 9.59 -3.66 5.27
C ALA A 161 8.68 -3.88 4.05
N ASP A 162 7.36 -3.86 4.25
CA ASP A 162 6.38 -3.97 3.19
C ASP A 162 6.49 -2.84 2.16
N ARG A 163 6.66 -1.59 2.62
CA ARG A 163 6.85 -0.42 1.73
C ARG A 163 8.16 -0.50 0.96
N CYS A 164 9.24 -0.98 1.57
CA CYS A 164 10.50 -1.23 0.85
C CYS A 164 10.29 -2.24 -0.28
N ILE A 165 9.72 -3.41 0.00
CA ILE A 165 9.46 -4.44 -1.00
C ILE A 165 8.59 -3.88 -2.13
N SER A 166 7.48 -3.23 -1.79
CA SER A 166 6.54 -2.67 -2.75
C SER A 166 7.15 -1.57 -3.61
N ILE A 167 7.93 -0.65 -3.03
CA ILE A 167 8.58 0.44 -3.77
C ILE A 167 9.69 -0.09 -4.68
N PHE A 168 10.46 -1.10 -4.24
CA PHE A 168 11.43 -1.76 -5.11
C PHE A 168 10.76 -2.41 -6.33
N ALA A 169 9.69 -3.17 -6.12
CA ALA A 169 8.91 -3.76 -7.21
C ALA A 169 8.37 -2.68 -8.17
N VAL A 170 7.78 -1.62 -7.63
CA VAL A 170 7.22 -0.51 -8.41
C VAL A 170 8.30 0.28 -9.15
N SER A 171 9.48 0.49 -8.56
CA SER A 171 10.57 1.21 -9.23
C SER A 171 11.04 0.52 -10.51
N ALA A 172 10.91 -0.81 -10.58
CA ALA A 172 11.19 -1.60 -11.78
C ALA A 172 10.03 -1.53 -12.80
N LEU A 173 8.79 -1.50 -12.34
CA LEU A 173 7.58 -1.56 -13.18
C LEU A 173 7.10 -0.18 -13.67
N ALA A 174 7.28 0.88 -12.88
CA ALA A 174 6.76 2.20 -13.19
C ALA A 174 7.28 2.79 -14.52
N PRO A 175 8.55 2.62 -14.91
CA PRO A 175 9.05 3.10 -16.22
C PRO A 175 8.32 2.45 -17.40
N LEU A 176 7.98 1.16 -17.29
CA LEU A 176 7.26 0.42 -18.34
C LEU A 176 5.82 0.95 -18.50
N ALA A 177 5.12 1.14 -17.39
CA ALA A 177 3.77 1.70 -17.38
C ALA A 177 3.73 3.15 -17.87
N ALA A 178 4.71 3.99 -17.46
CA ALA A 178 4.80 5.38 -17.90
C ALA A 178 5.20 5.52 -19.38
N GLY A 179 6.03 4.62 -19.91
CA GLY A 179 6.42 4.60 -21.32
C GLY A 179 5.23 4.39 -22.26
N GLN A 180 4.30 3.53 -21.89
CA GLN A 180 3.07 3.29 -22.64
C GLN A 180 2.12 4.49 -22.65
N LEU A 181 2.08 5.28 -21.56
CA LEU A 181 1.34 6.54 -21.52
C LEU A 181 1.92 7.58 -22.47
N ARG A 182 3.25 7.72 -22.51
CA ARG A 182 3.93 8.68 -23.41
C ARG A 182 3.73 8.32 -24.89
N GLY A 183 3.87 7.05 -25.26
CA GLY A 183 3.69 6.57 -26.63
C GLY A 183 2.29 6.86 -27.18
N ARG A 184 1.25 6.77 -26.36
CA ARG A 184 -0.15 7.07 -26.76
C ARG A 184 -0.49 8.55 -26.80
N VAL A 185 0.21 9.40 -26.06
CA VAL A 185 0.01 10.86 -26.09
C VAL A 185 0.73 11.49 -27.28
N MET A 186 1.86 10.92 -27.71
CA MET A 186 2.63 11.40 -28.86
C MET A 186 2.20 10.79 -30.21
N GLY A 187 1.43 9.70 -30.19
CA GLY A 187 0.92 9.03 -31.40
C GLY A 187 -0.47 9.51 -31.84
N LYS A 188 -0.91 10.65 -31.34
CA LYS A 188 -2.05 11.47 -31.80
C LYS A 188 -1.52 12.85 -32.16
#